data_d0a6b0c498222a872fbfa2bf728049a4
#
_entry.id   d0a6b0c498222a872fbfa2bf728049a4
#
_cell.length_a   1.000
_cell.length_b   1.000
_cell.length_c   1.000
_cell.angle_alpha   90.00
_cell.angle_beta   90.00
_cell.angle_gamma   90.00
#
_symmetry.space_group_name_H-M   'P 1'
#
loop_
_entity.id
_entity.type
_entity.pdbx_description
1 polymer ?
#
loop_
_entity_poly.entity_id
_entity_poly.type
_entity_poly.pdbx_seq_one_letter_code
_entity_poly.pdbx_strand_id
1 'polypeptide(L)'
;MRDEINHDSYMTETDEIVFLVEEVPRKLRKLFDASTAKFGLSRTQWRALAYIFRSPGLTQTELAKYLDLERASVGHVIDQLEKAHFVERRSIEGNRRVWNLHLLPKAIE
;
A
#
# COMPACT_ATOMS: atom_id res chain seq x y z
N MET A 1 8.72 -11.75 35.24
CA MET A 1 8.23 -12.35 34.85
C MET A 1 7.19 -12.98 35.08
N ARG A 2 7.01 -13.30 35.19
CA ARG A 2 6.16 -13.70 35.33
C ARG A 2 6.22 -14.78 35.75
N ASP A 3 6.23 -15.24 36.40
CA ASP A 3 6.52 -16.15 36.74
C ASP A 3 6.51 -16.93 36.63
N GLU A 4 6.58 -17.34 36.98
CA GLU A 4 7.03 -18.08 36.96
C GLU A 4 6.72 -18.70 36.50
N ILE A 5 6.71 -18.95 36.56
CA ILE A 5 6.84 -19.61 36.24
C ILE A 5 6.31 -20.06 35.92
N ASN A 6 6.13 -20.44 36.31
CA ASN A 6 6.04 -20.85 36.00
C ASN A 6 5.86 -20.79 35.44
N HIS A 7 5.95 -21.15 35.40
CA HIS A 7 6.17 -21.16 35.02
C HIS A 7 6.20 -20.78 34.52
N ASP A 8 5.86 -21.06 35.27
CA ASP A 8 6.04 -20.77 34.82
C ASP A 8 6.13 -20.52 33.34
N SER A 9 5.20 -20.40 32.90
CA SER A 9 5.28 -20.24 31.49
C SER A 9 5.83 -18.89 31.09
N TYR A 10 6.80 -18.88 30.23
CA TYR A 10 7.47 -17.70 29.77
C TYR A 10 6.56 -16.88 28.83
N MET A 11 5.73 -17.57 28.05
CA MET A 11 4.83 -16.94 27.08
C MET A 11 3.43 -16.83 27.65
N THR A 12 2.85 -15.64 27.53
CA THR A 12 1.49 -15.35 27.97
C THR A 12 0.55 -15.23 26.77
N GLU A 13 -0.77 -15.12 27.05
CA GLU A 13 -1.75 -14.85 26.00
C GLU A 13 -1.43 -13.54 25.27
N THR A 14 -0.99 -12.53 26.02
CA THR A 14 -0.61 -11.25 25.43
C THR A 14 0.54 -11.43 24.44
N ASP A 15 1.52 -12.26 24.80
CA ASP A 15 2.65 -12.53 23.91
C ASP A 15 2.20 -13.23 22.65
N GLU A 16 1.23 -14.13 22.75
CA GLU A 16 0.65 -14.78 21.58
C GLU A 16 -0.02 -13.80 20.66
N ILE A 17 -0.77 -12.84 21.23
CA ILE A 17 -1.43 -11.82 20.44
C ILE A 17 -0.40 -10.96 19.70
N VAL A 18 0.64 -10.54 20.40
CA VAL A 18 1.72 -9.76 19.78
C VAL A 18 2.37 -10.54 18.64
N PHE A 19 2.64 -11.82 18.88
CA PHE A 19 3.23 -12.67 17.85
C PHE A 19 2.34 -12.73 16.60
N LEU A 20 1.04 -12.93 16.78
CA LEU A 20 0.11 -13.00 15.66
C LEU A 20 -0.01 -11.67 14.92
N VAL A 21 -0.02 -10.56 15.66
CA VAL A 21 -0.09 -9.24 15.06
C VAL A 21 1.12 -8.98 14.16
N GLU A 22 2.26 -9.56 14.49
CA GLU A 22 3.44 -9.42 13.67
C GLU A 22 3.53 -10.47 12.55
N GLU A 23 3.12 -11.69 12.86
CA GLU A 23 3.28 -12.81 11.94
C GLU A 23 2.25 -12.80 10.81
N VAL A 24 1.00 -12.50 11.12
CA VAL A 24 -0.08 -12.50 10.13
C VAL A 24 0.20 -11.50 9.00
N PRO A 25 0.56 -10.25 9.28
CA PRO A 25 0.91 -9.33 8.20
C PRO A 25 2.07 -9.81 7.34
N ARG A 26 3.06 -10.45 7.93
CA ARG A 26 4.18 -10.98 7.16
C ARG A 26 3.74 -12.03 6.17
N LYS A 27 2.89 -12.96 6.61
CA LYS A 27 2.38 -14.01 5.75
C LYS A 27 1.46 -13.47 4.68
N LEU A 28 0.61 -12.52 5.04
CA LEU A 28 -0.26 -11.86 4.08
C LEU A 28 0.55 -11.16 2.99
N ARG A 29 1.64 -10.52 3.39
CA ARG A 29 2.51 -9.83 2.43
C ARG A 29 3.06 -10.79 1.39
N LYS A 30 3.51 -11.96 1.82
CA LYS A 30 4.04 -12.96 0.89
C LYS A 30 2.98 -13.40 -0.11
N LEU A 31 1.76 -13.62 0.37
CA LEU A 31 0.67 -14.02 -0.49
C LEU A 31 0.32 -12.93 -1.50
N PHE A 32 0.24 -11.69 -1.04
CA PHE A 32 -0.06 -10.57 -1.92
C PHE A 32 1.05 -10.33 -2.93
N ASP A 33 2.31 -10.40 -2.51
CA ASP A 33 3.43 -10.20 -3.43
C ASP A 33 3.41 -11.24 -4.54
N ALA A 34 3.11 -12.49 -4.20
CA ALA A 34 2.98 -13.54 -5.21
C ALA A 34 1.81 -13.29 -6.16
N SER A 35 0.70 -12.78 -5.62
CA SER A 35 -0.48 -12.48 -6.42
C SER A 35 -0.25 -11.29 -7.34
N THR A 36 0.32 -10.19 -6.82
CA THR A 36 0.53 -8.98 -7.60
C THR A 36 1.64 -9.14 -8.64
N ALA A 37 2.59 -10.01 -8.38
CA ALA A 37 3.65 -10.28 -9.34
C ALA A 37 3.11 -10.80 -10.67
N LYS A 38 1.98 -11.49 -10.65
CA LYS A 38 1.33 -11.98 -11.86
C LYS A 38 0.90 -10.85 -12.78
N PHE A 39 0.66 -9.67 -12.23
CA PHE A 39 0.24 -8.50 -12.99
C PHE A 39 1.41 -7.54 -13.25
N GLY A 40 2.63 -7.96 -12.88
CA GLY A 40 3.80 -7.11 -13.06
C GLY A 40 3.87 -5.95 -12.11
N LEU A 41 3.16 -6.01 -10.98
CA LEU A 41 3.12 -4.93 -10.01
C LEU A 41 4.08 -5.17 -8.86
N SER A 42 4.80 -4.11 -8.47
CA SER A 42 5.55 -4.11 -7.24
C SER A 42 4.59 -3.85 -6.09
N ARG A 43 5.06 -4.08 -4.87
CA ARG A 43 4.28 -3.81 -3.69
C ARG A 43 3.92 -2.33 -3.58
N THR A 44 4.86 -1.46 -3.86
CA THR A 44 4.61 -0.02 -3.82
C THR A 44 3.57 0.38 -4.86
N GLN A 45 3.65 -0.17 -6.06
CA GLN A 45 2.66 0.08 -7.10
C GLN A 45 1.28 -0.39 -6.66
N TRP A 46 1.21 -1.60 -6.08
CA TRP A 46 -0.07 -2.12 -5.59
C TRP A 46 -0.65 -1.25 -4.48
N ARG A 47 0.20 -0.81 -3.54
CA ARG A 47 -0.25 0.07 -2.46
C ARG A 47 -0.79 1.39 -3.01
N ALA A 48 -0.11 1.94 -4.01
CA ALA A 48 -0.58 3.16 -4.67
C ALA A 48 -1.98 2.97 -5.24
N LEU A 49 -2.19 1.87 -5.96
CA LEU A 49 -3.51 1.56 -6.52
C LEU A 49 -4.56 1.42 -5.42
N ALA A 50 -4.20 0.78 -4.31
CA ALA A 50 -5.14 0.59 -3.20
C ALA A 50 -5.58 1.92 -2.59
N TYR A 51 -4.66 2.85 -2.40
CA TYR A 51 -5.01 4.17 -1.87
C TYR A 51 -5.88 4.95 -2.85
N ILE A 52 -5.57 4.87 -4.14
CA ILE A 52 -6.39 5.55 -5.16
C ILE A 52 -7.78 4.94 -5.23
N PHE A 53 -7.88 3.62 -5.09
CA PHE A 53 -9.16 2.94 -5.07
C PHE A 53 -10.02 3.40 -3.89
N ARG A 54 -9.40 3.56 -2.73
CA ARG A 54 -10.12 4.00 -1.52
C ARG A 54 -10.50 5.47 -1.56
N SER A 55 -9.72 6.30 -2.25
CA SER A 55 -9.95 7.74 -2.31
C SER A 55 -9.76 8.22 -3.74
N PRO A 56 -10.73 7.97 -4.62
CA PRO A 56 -10.63 8.42 -6.00
C PRO A 56 -10.45 9.94 -6.06
N GLY A 57 -9.51 10.37 -6.86
CA GLY A 57 -9.24 11.79 -7.01
C GLY A 57 -8.25 12.37 -6.00
N LEU A 58 -7.66 11.52 -5.14
CA LEU A 58 -6.62 12.05 -4.25
C LEU A 58 -5.48 12.60 -5.08
N THR A 59 -4.78 13.58 -4.52
CA THR A 59 -3.67 14.21 -5.23
C THR A 59 -2.41 13.36 -5.12
N GLN A 60 -1.49 13.59 -6.04
CA GLN A 60 -0.20 12.92 -6.00
C GLN A 60 0.56 13.27 -4.72
N THR A 61 0.41 14.50 -4.24
CA THR A 61 1.02 14.94 -2.98
C THR A 61 0.44 14.17 -1.79
N GLU A 62 -0.87 13.97 -1.78
CA GLU A 62 -1.51 13.17 -0.73
C GLU A 62 -1.05 11.72 -0.77
N LEU A 63 -0.96 11.16 -1.97
CA LEU A 63 -0.47 9.80 -2.12
C LEU A 63 0.95 9.64 -1.58
N ALA A 64 1.80 10.64 -1.83
CA ALA A 64 3.17 10.61 -1.31
C ALA A 64 3.20 10.50 0.21
N LYS A 65 2.30 11.20 0.89
CA LYS A 65 2.20 11.12 2.35
C LYS A 65 1.75 9.74 2.80
N TYR A 66 0.75 9.18 2.16
CA TYR A 66 0.27 7.84 2.53
C TYR A 66 1.31 6.75 2.30
N LEU A 67 2.09 6.88 1.23
CA LEU A 67 3.13 5.91 0.92
C LEU A 67 4.43 6.17 1.68
N ASP A 68 4.52 7.32 2.34
CA ASP A 68 5.73 7.75 3.03
C ASP A 68 6.92 7.81 2.08
N LEU A 69 6.69 8.41 0.92
CA LEU A 69 7.70 8.55 -0.12
C LEU A 69 7.84 10.01 -0.52
N GLU A 70 8.98 10.34 -1.10
CA GLU A 70 9.18 11.67 -1.68
C GLU A 70 8.37 11.83 -2.94
N ARG A 71 8.06 13.08 -3.27
CA ARG A 71 7.21 13.38 -4.42
C ARG A 71 7.79 12.84 -5.74
N ALA A 72 9.10 12.92 -5.89
CA ALA A 72 9.75 12.41 -7.09
C ALA A 72 9.56 10.89 -7.23
N SER A 73 9.67 10.17 -6.11
CA SER A 73 9.47 8.73 -6.10
C SER A 73 8.05 8.35 -6.45
N VAL A 74 7.08 9.06 -5.89
CA VAL A 74 5.68 8.83 -6.21
C VAL A 74 5.39 9.16 -7.67
N GLY A 75 5.96 10.24 -8.18
CA GLY A 75 5.84 10.59 -9.59
C GLY A 75 6.27 9.44 -10.48
N HIS A 76 7.39 8.81 -10.13
CA HIS A 76 7.90 7.69 -10.89
C HIS A 76 6.96 6.47 -10.83
N VAL A 77 6.44 6.18 -9.64
CA VAL A 77 5.48 5.08 -9.48
C VAL A 77 4.23 5.32 -10.31
N ILE A 78 3.70 6.55 -10.28
CA ILE A 78 2.52 6.89 -11.05
C ILE A 78 2.81 6.89 -12.56
N ASP A 79 3.99 7.33 -12.97
CA ASP A 79 4.38 7.24 -14.38
C ASP A 79 4.32 5.80 -14.87
N GLN A 80 4.81 4.87 -14.06
CA GLN A 80 4.78 3.46 -14.43
C GLN A 80 3.35 2.91 -14.49
N LEU A 81 2.52 3.28 -13.53
CA LEU A 81 1.13 2.83 -13.49
C LEU A 81 0.32 3.44 -14.63
N GLU A 82 0.59 4.67 -14.97
CA GLU A 82 -0.08 5.33 -16.09
C GLU A 82 0.30 4.68 -17.41
N LYS A 83 1.59 4.38 -17.56
CA LYS A 83 2.10 3.71 -18.75
C LYS A 83 1.49 2.31 -18.92
N ALA A 84 1.22 1.65 -17.82
CA ALA A 84 0.59 0.32 -17.83
C ALA A 84 -0.94 0.38 -17.89
N HIS A 85 -1.52 1.58 -17.98
CA HIS A 85 -2.96 1.82 -18.11
C HIS A 85 -3.75 1.42 -16.87
N PHE A 86 -3.14 1.51 -15.70
CA PHE A 86 -3.86 1.29 -14.43
C PHE A 86 -4.40 2.58 -13.85
N VAL A 87 -3.73 3.71 -14.11
CA VAL A 87 -4.03 4.99 -13.48
C VAL A 87 -4.03 6.09 -14.53
N GLU A 88 -4.81 7.12 -14.28
CA GLU A 88 -4.85 8.33 -15.08
C GLU A 88 -4.66 9.54 -14.19
N ARG A 89 -3.81 10.46 -14.62
CA ARG A 89 -3.68 11.76 -13.97
C ARG A 89 -4.66 12.71 -14.62
N ARG A 90 -5.42 13.44 -13.78
CA ARG A 90 -6.30 14.51 -14.26
C ARG A 90 -5.90 15.78 -13.58
N SER A 91 -5.80 16.86 -14.34
CA SER A 91 -5.49 18.14 -13.75
C SER A 91 -6.73 18.71 -13.04
N ILE A 92 -6.48 19.42 -11.95
CA ILE A 92 -7.54 20.16 -11.30
C ILE A 92 -7.78 21.41 -12.13
N GLU A 93 -9.04 21.71 -12.42
CA GLU A 93 -9.39 22.88 -13.20
C GLU A 93 -8.73 24.13 -12.65
N GLY A 94 -8.03 24.84 -13.54
CA GLY A 94 -7.34 26.07 -13.17
C GLY A 94 -6.00 25.87 -12.48
N ASN A 95 -5.54 24.62 -12.28
CA ASN A 95 -4.25 24.39 -11.64
C ASN A 95 -3.52 23.22 -12.27
N ARG A 96 -2.56 23.52 -13.14
CA ARG A 96 -1.78 22.53 -13.86
C ARG A 96 -0.71 21.85 -13.01
N ARG A 97 -0.49 22.33 -11.78
CA ARG A 97 0.54 21.78 -10.91
C ARG A 97 0.02 20.68 -10.01
N VAL A 98 -1.29 20.55 -9.93
CA VAL A 98 -1.92 19.55 -9.07
C VAL A 98 -2.59 18.50 -9.91
N TRP A 99 -2.21 17.25 -9.66
CA TRP A 99 -2.76 16.10 -10.36
C TRP A 99 -3.64 15.27 -9.45
N ASN A 100 -4.87 15.02 -9.89
CA ASN A 100 -5.75 14.07 -9.25
C ASN A 100 -5.55 12.71 -9.91
N LEU A 101 -5.57 11.68 -9.09
CA LEU A 101 -5.30 10.32 -9.55
C LEU A 101 -6.58 9.52 -9.57
N HIS A 102 -6.81 8.81 -10.66
CA HIS A 102 -8.00 7.99 -10.85
C HIS A 102 -7.62 6.65 -11.45
N LEU A 103 -8.29 5.59 -10.99
CA LEU A 103 -8.07 4.27 -11.57
C LEU A 103 -8.74 4.17 -12.93
N LEU A 104 -8.09 3.47 -13.83
CA LEU A 104 -8.69 3.10 -15.10
C LEU A 104 -9.35 1.73 -14.98
N PRO A 105 -10.29 1.38 -15.89
CA PRO A 105 -11.05 0.12 -15.77
C PRO A 105 -10.19 -1.13 -15.56
N LYS A 106 -9.03 -1.19 -16.18
CA LYS A 106 -8.12 -2.33 -16.05
C LYS A 106 -7.73 -2.61 -14.61
N ALA A 107 -7.61 -1.56 -13.79
CA ALA A 107 -7.19 -1.69 -12.40
C ALA A 107 -8.32 -2.19 -11.51
N ILE A 108 -9.56 -2.10 -11.95
CA ILE A 108 -10.73 -2.42 -11.14
C ILE A 108 -11.24 -3.83 -11.44
N GLU A 109 -10.95 -4.35 -12.59
CA GLU A 109 -11.40 -5.68 -13.02
C GLU A 109 -10.68 -6.83 -12.28
#